data_13286e547adbed729dddf4e03cc2a2fb
#
_entry.id   13286e547adbed729dddf4e03cc2a2fb
#
_cell.length_a   1.000
_cell.length_b   1.000
_cell.length_c   1.000
_cell.angle_alpha   90.00
_cell.angle_beta   90.00
_cell.angle_gamma   90.00
#
_symmetry.space_group_name_H-M   'P 1'
#
loop_
_entity.id
_entity.type
_entity.pdbx_description
1 polymer ?
#
loop_
_entity_poly.entity_id
_entity_poly.type
_entity_poly.pdbx_seq_one_letter_code
_entity_poly.pdbx_strand_id
1 'polypeptide(L)'
;MQFGRGTLSVRHKSNIFVNREHAAELAAAPPSNPYAYFMEYRKLTPAERDRLRAQGCTAADWNSIEVCGGFSTEDIRNCGFGGTVRIEGAVALRNVGRLSDCRIGTGAVVEETSVIETTGRGNFGIGIRAAAVNEAGGREIPLFPGLTAQLAYIIAMYRHRPATIARLLDAAEREYAPLTGEPLCTIGAGARITACGILRDVHIGPDAVVEGASLLANGTVSTHAGQQTYIGPDTRLRDFIVCGNSTVDNGTTAERCFFGNATHASALTAADSLFFAGSHCDNGEACSVLAGPYTVSHHKSTLLIAGLFSFFNAGSGTNQSNHLLKSGPVHQGIHLRGCKYGSDAYMMLPALDGPFTTVIGRHKSHPDTGSFPFSLLIEQEGHSWLIPGANLATAGAARDIAKWPQRDLRDAHAADLINFEECNPYIAERLGDAIAACTELLGRETGDVCTCKRMRIRTSMLRRGLRLYRLAYDKYLGAMLAAGSQPDAAGAGHWTDAGGMYLPAAVMNGILDRIDSGQLATAESLREALAAAHERYSAYAAGWACARLAASLGHDPSDDERADAVRRGTAAAEKLAAMTAEDMRSEQDASMSVGYGLDTEDEQTRLADFRAVRRIP
;
A
#
# COMPACT_ATOMS: atom_id res chain seq x y z
N MET A 1 -15.98 30.71 11.37
CA MET A 1 -14.53 30.54 11.40
C MET A 1 -14.01 30.59 9.96
N GLN A 2 -13.23 31.61 9.65
CA GLN A 2 -12.74 31.88 8.29
C GLN A 2 -11.58 30.95 7.96
N PHE A 3 -11.73 30.14 6.92
CA PHE A 3 -10.60 29.44 6.30
C PHE A 3 -10.05 30.28 5.15
N GLY A 4 -8.77 30.61 5.26
CA GLY A 4 -8.04 31.41 4.28
C GLY A 4 -7.93 30.70 2.92
N ARG A 5 -8.23 31.45 1.86
CA ARG A 5 -8.05 31.05 0.45
C ARG A 5 -6.58 31.20 0.05
N GLY A 6 -5.90 30.11 -0.20
CA GLY A 6 -4.64 30.12 -0.93
C GLY A 6 -4.89 29.72 -2.39
N THR A 7 -4.71 30.66 -3.29
CA THR A 7 -4.71 30.44 -4.75
C THR A 7 -3.46 29.71 -5.16
N LEU A 8 -3.59 28.45 -5.61
CA LEU A 8 -2.51 27.68 -6.24
C LEU A 8 -2.49 27.94 -7.75
N SER A 9 -1.50 28.70 -8.18
CA SER A 9 -1.15 28.89 -9.59
C SER A 9 -0.47 27.61 -10.12
N VAL A 10 -1.07 27.03 -11.14
CA VAL A 10 -0.50 25.89 -11.88
C VAL A 10 0.66 26.41 -12.71
N ARG A 11 1.90 26.12 -12.31
CA ARG A 11 3.07 26.21 -13.19
C ARG A 11 3.47 24.80 -13.62
N HIS A 12 3.34 24.53 -14.89
CA HIS A 12 4.04 23.44 -15.57
C HIS A 12 5.55 23.54 -15.26
N LYS A 13 6.12 22.52 -14.69
CA LYS A 13 7.58 22.29 -14.72
C LYS A 13 7.84 20.89 -15.26
N SER A 14 8.33 20.89 -16.47
CA SER A 14 9.08 19.85 -17.13
C SER A 14 10.38 19.55 -16.39
N ASN A 15 10.76 18.27 -16.39
CA ASN A 15 12.11 17.73 -16.20
C ASN A 15 12.89 18.17 -14.97
N ILE A 16 12.89 17.35 -13.94
CA ILE A 16 13.98 17.33 -12.94
C ILE A 16 14.92 16.19 -13.32
N PHE A 17 16.01 16.54 -14.01
CA PHE A 17 17.24 15.75 -14.02
C PHE A 17 17.83 15.82 -12.60
N VAL A 18 17.76 14.72 -11.86
CA VAL A 18 18.51 14.55 -10.62
C VAL A 18 19.98 14.42 -10.98
N ASN A 19 20.78 15.32 -10.44
CA ASN A 19 22.22 15.41 -10.67
C ASN A 19 22.90 14.13 -10.16
N ARG A 20 23.50 13.36 -11.06
CA ARG A 20 24.14 12.06 -10.81
C ARG A 20 25.32 12.09 -9.83
N GLU A 21 25.85 13.26 -9.50
CA GLU A 21 27.00 13.39 -8.61
C GLU A 21 26.63 13.34 -7.11
N HIS A 22 25.40 13.63 -6.72
CA HIS A 22 24.96 13.54 -5.32
C HIS A 22 24.45 12.14 -4.91
N ALA A 23 24.11 11.29 -5.87
CA ALA A 23 23.70 9.92 -5.60
C ALA A 23 24.86 8.96 -5.32
N ALA A 24 26.07 9.31 -5.74
CA ALA A 24 27.26 8.49 -5.54
C ALA A 24 27.92 8.66 -4.15
N GLU A 25 27.68 9.77 -3.47
CA GLU A 25 28.19 9.99 -2.11
C GLU A 25 27.35 9.35 -1.00
N LEU A 26 26.08 8.98 -1.28
CA LEU A 26 25.17 8.32 -0.34
C LEU A 26 25.22 6.78 -0.41
N ALA A 27 25.94 6.22 -1.37
CA ALA A 27 25.97 4.77 -1.64
C ALA A 27 27.13 4.02 -0.96
N ALA A 28 27.89 4.64 -0.05
CA ALA A 28 29.10 4.05 0.54
C ALA A 28 29.06 3.99 2.06
N ALA A 29 28.03 3.35 2.65
CA ALA A 29 28.17 2.68 3.96
C ALA A 29 27.11 1.58 4.06
N PRO A 30 27.47 0.34 4.52
CA PRO A 30 26.44 -0.64 4.89
C PRO A 30 25.60 -0.03 6.01
N PRO A 31 24.31 -0.44 6.17
CA PRO A 31 23.49 0.01 7.28
C PRO A 31 24.07 -0.56 8.58
N SER A 32 25.04 0.16 9.12
CA SER A 32 25.40 0.03 10.51
C SER A 32 24.14 0.36 11.27
N ASN A 33 23.75 -0.49 12.22
CA ASN A 33 22.67 -0.27 13.18
C ASN A 33 22.53 1.25 13.40
N PRO A 34 21.47 1.92 12.92
CA PRO A 34 21.35 3.38 13.01
C PRO A 34 21.33 3.87 14.46
N TYR A 35 21.30 2.94 15.40
CA TYR A 35 21.35 3.18 16.85
C TYR A 35 22.73 2.94 17.47
N ALA A 36 23.77 2.53 16.71
CA ALA A 36 25.11 2.27 17.23
C ALA A 36 26.05 3.47 17.06
N TYR A 37 25.73 4.60 17.70
CA TYR A 37 26.71 5.63 17.95
C TYR A 37 27.52 5.25 19.20
N PHE A 38 28.83 5.21 19.10
CA PHE A 38 29.75 5.18 20.26
C PHE A 38 29.66 6.53 20.99
N MET A 39 28.61 6.74 21.78
CA MET A 39 28.51 7.89 22.66
C MET A 39 29.20 7.56 23.98
N GLU A 40 30.07 8.42 24.44
CA GLU A 40 30.73 8.26 25.73
C GLU A 40 29.75 8.71 26.84
N TYR A 41 29.13 7.74 27.50
CA TYR A 41 28.23 7.99 28.61
C TYR A 41 29.00 8.17 29.92
N ARG A 42 28.53 9.09 30.76
CA ARG A 42 28.94 9.30 32.14
C ARG A 42 27.79 9.18 33.12
N LYS A 43 28.10 8.94 34.37
CA LYS A 43 27.09 9.00 35.44
C LYS A 43 26.75 10.45 35.75
N LEU A 44 25.58 10.65 36.38
CA LEU A 44 25.18 11.95 36.90
C LEU A 44 26.18 12.43 37.98
N THR A 45 26.54 13.70 37.95
CA THR A 45 27.26 14.38 39.02
C THR A 45 26.38 14.53 40.25
N PRO A 46 26.96 14.70 41.47
CA PRO A 46 26.17 14.98 42.67
C PRO A 46 25.23 16.20 42.50
N ALA A 47 25.71 17.28 41.91
CA ALA A 47 24.93 18.52 41.67
C ALA A 47 23.73 18.27 40.73
N GLU A 48 23.91 17.49 39.68
CA GLU A 48 22.81 17.11 38.76
C GLU A 48 21.75 16.25 39.47
N ARG A 49 22.16 15.29 40.32
CA ARG A 49 21.23 14.49 41.13
C ARG A 49 20.43 15.32 42.10
N ASP A 50 21.08 16.26 42.80
CA ASP A 50 20.41 17.12 43.80
C ASP A 50 19.44 18.07 43.10
N ARG A 51 19.79 18.58 41.93
CA ARG A 51 18.89 19.40 41.11
C ARG A 51 17.67 18.61 40.62
N LEU A 52 17.85 17.40 40.10
CA LEU A 52 16.74 16.54 39.68
C LEU A 52 15.81 16.19 40.84
N ARG A 53 16.36 15.91 42.05
CA ARG A 53 15.56 15.68 43.27
C ARG A 53 14.75 16.95 43.63
N ALA A 54 15.38 18.11 43.59
CA ALA A 54 14.70 19.38 43.85
C ALA A 54 13.59 19.69 42.85
N GLN A 55 13.69 19.15 41.63
CA GLN A 55 12.69 19.23 40.57
C GLN A 55 11.61 18.13 40.66
N GLY A 56 11.54 17.35 41.75
CA GLY A 56 10.51 16.35 42.00
C GLY A 56 10.80 14.98 41.34
N CYS A 57 12.00 14.76 40.81
CA CYS A 57 12.36 13.48 40.22
C CYS A 57 12.75 12.43 41.27
N THR A 58 12.43 11.18 41.00
CA THR A 58 12.79 10.03 41.81
C THR A 58 13.53 8.99 40.98
N ALA A 59 14.40 8.20 41.59
CA ALA A 59 15.08 7.09 40.95
C ALA A 59 15.22 5.90 41.90
N ALA A 60 15.03 4.69 41.38
CA ALA A 60 15.31 3.45 42.12
C ALA A 60 16.80 3.36 42.43
N ASP A 61 17.65 3.68 41.46
CA ASP A 61 19.12 3.82 41.63
C ASP A 61 19.59 4.99 40.73
N TRP A 62 20.06 6.08 41.35
CA TRP A 62 20.64 7.22 40.62
C TRP A 62 21.90 6.89 39.82
N ASN A 63 22.60 5.77 40.18
CA ASN A 63 23.79 5.35 39.47
C ASN A 63 23.46 4.59 38.16
N SER A 64 22.21 4.18 37.96
CA SER A 64 21.77 3.57 36.71
C SER A 64 21.44 4.57 35.60
N ILE A 65 21.43 5.87 35.94
CA ILE A 65 21.21 6.95 34.95
C ILE A 65 22.54 7.32 34.34
N GLU A 66 22.62 7.25 33.02
CA GLU A 66 23.78 7.55 32.19
C GLU A 66 23.42 8.70 31.23
N VAL A 67 24.33 9.68 31.11
CA VAL A 67 24.11 10.87 30.29
C VAL A 67 25.31 11.14 29.39
N CYS A 68 25.12 11.74 28.25
CA CYS A 68 26.20 12.13 27.37
C CYS A 68 26.11 13.58 26.91
N GLY A 69 27.07 14.03 26.12
CA GLY A 69 27.36 15.43 25.80
C GLY A 69 26.13 16.33 25.60
N GLY A 70 26.16 17.53 26.16
CA GLY A 70 25.08 18.50 26.09
C GLY A 70 23.87 18.21 27.03
N PHE A 71 23.97 17.20 27.91
CA PHE A 71 22.93 16.91 28.91
C PHE A 71 22.66 18.15 29.79
N SER A 72 21.37 18.45 30.00
CA SER A 72 20.90 19.49 30.91
C SER A 72 19.76 18.97 31.77
N THR A 73 19.74 19.38 33.05
CA THR A 73 18.65 19.07 33.97
C THR A 73 17.51 20.09 33.90
N GLU A 74 17.61 21.19 33.12
CA GLU A 74 16.69 22.34 33.16
C GLU A 74 15.24 21.96 32.86
N ASP A 75 15.01 21.09 31.89
CA ASP A 75 13.70 20.67 31.42
C ASP A 75 13.27 19.25 31.88
N ILE A 76 13.85 18.77 33.00
CA ILE A 76 13.50 17.46 33.58
C ILE A 76 12.81 17.67 34.91
N ARG A 77 11.49 17.36 35.02
CA ARG A 77 10.67 17.58 36.22
C ARG A 77 9.66 16.47 36.45
N ASN A 78 9.44 16.12 37.73
CA ASN A 78 8.44 15.13 38.16
C ASN A 78 8.52 13.80 37.40
N CYS A 79 9.72 13.22 37.26
CA CYS A 79 9.94 11.97 36.53
C CYS A 79 10.41 10.87 37.48
N GLY A 80 9.88 9.64 37.28
CA GLY A 80 10.32 8.43 37.96
C GLY A 80 11.28 7.62 37.09
N PHE A 81 12.53 7.39 37.56
CA PHE A 81 13.55 6.61 36.83
C PHE A 81 13.70 5.22 37.43
N GLY A 82 13.72 4.19 36.56
CA GLY A 82 13.95 2.79 36.91
C GLY A 82 14.91 2.09 35.96
N GLY A 83 15.59 1.04 36.41
CA GLY A 83 16.53 0.31 35.57
C GLY A 83 17.62 1.20 34.96
N THR A 84 18.08 0.89 33.78
CA THR A 84 19.08 1.67 33.02
C THR A 84 18.39 2.73 32.19
N VAL A 85 18.70 4.02 32.43
CA VAL A 85 18.20 5.15 31.64
C VAL A 85 19.37 5.90 31.01
N ARG A 86 19.39 5.97 29.69
CA ARG A 86 20.41 6.71 28.92
C ARG A 86 19.79 7.95 28.30
N ILE A 87 20.39 9.12 28.54
CA ILE A 87 19.90 10.40 28.03
C ILE A 87 20.99 11.05 27.17
N GLU A 88 20.66 11.29 25.92
CA GLU A 88 21.58 11.83 24.91
C GLU A 88 21.30 13.34 24.71
N GLY A 89 22.18 14.17 25.30
CA GLY A 89 22.08 15.62 25.14
C GLY A 89 20.92 16.28 25.92
N ALA A 90 20.44 17.41 25.43
CA ALA A 90 19.33 18.12 26.03
C ALA A 90 17.99 17.47 25.64
N VAL A 91 17.12 17.24 26.63
CA VAL A 91 15.78 16.64 26.48
C VAL A 91 14.78 17.39 27.35
N ALA A 92 13.49 17.30 27.03
CA ALA A 92 12.42 17.78 27.91
C ALA A 92 11.61 16.59 28.44
N LEU A 93 11.68 16.32 29.75
CA LEU A 93 10.96 15.24 30.41
C LEU A 93 10.10 15.84 31.52
N ARG A 94 8.78 15.78 31.41
CA ARG A 94 7.85 16.43 32.34
C ARG A 94 6.69 15.51 32.70
N ASN A 95 6.49 15.32 34.00
CA ASN A 95 5.37 14.52 34.53
C ASN A 95 5.31 13.11 33.93
N VAL A 96 6.45 12.40 33.92
CA VAL A 96 6.55 11.03 33.43
C VAL A 96 6.57 10.07 34.62
N GLY A 97 5.52 9.26 34.73
CA GLY A 97 5.34 8.40 35.89
C GLY A 97 6.47 7.37 36.05
N ARG A 98 6.90 6.73 34.95
CA ARG A 98 8.01 5.80 34.94
C ARG A 98 8.75 5.78 33.61
N LEU A 99 10.06 5.98 33.68
CA LEU A 99 11.05 5.74 32.62
C LEU A 99 11.98 4.62 33.07
N SER A 100 11.95 3.44 32.45
CA SER A 100 12.74 2.29 32.86
C SER A 100 13.34 1.55 31.68
N ASP A 101 14.64 1.30 31.77
CA ASP A 101 15.36 0.57 30.74
C ASP A 101 15.13 1.17 29.34
N CYS A 102 15.48 2.46 29.20
CA CYS A 102 15.24 3.23 27.99
C CYS A 102 16.40 4.14 27.62
N ARG A 103 16.52 4.44 26.34
CA ARG A 103 17.42 5.43 25.73
C ARG A 103 16.63 6.58 25.15
N ILE A 104 16.99 7.81 25.44
CA ILE A 104 16.29 9.01 25.03
C ILE A 104 17.25 9.90 24.24
N GLY A 105 16.97 10.09 22.98
CA GLY A 105 17.77 10.87 22.04
C GLY A 105 17.67 12.37 22.26
N THR A 106 18.67 13.10 21.77
CA THR A 106 18.76 14.54 21.92
C THR A 106 17.53 15.27 21.33
N GLY A 107 17.05 16.30 22.01
CA GLY A 107 15.88 17.08 21.57
C GLY A 107 14.54 16.37 21.75
N ALA A 108 14.53 15.14 22.27
CA ALA A 108 13.28 14.43 22.53
C ALA A 108 12.46 15.13 23.62
N VAL A 109 11.14 15.10 23.46
CA VAL A 109 10.16 15.67 24.40
C VAL A 109 9.24 14.54 24.86
N VAL A 110 9.18 14.30 26.20
CA VAL A 110 8.26 13.33 26.79
C VAL A 110 7.49 14.01 27.93
N GLU A 111 6.18 14.14 27.77
CA GLU A 111 5.34 14.86 28.72
C GLU A 111 4.07 14.07 29.05
N GLU A 112 3.58 14.20 30.28
CA GLU A 112 2.28 13.66 30.74
C GLU A 112 2.10 12.17 30.35
N THR A 113 3.14 11.36 30.46
CA THR A 113 3.13 9.97 30.03
C THR A 113 3.27 9.03 31.24
N SER A 114 2.40 8.00 31.32
CA SER A 114 2.35 7.14 32.49
C SER A 114 3.59 6.25 32.59
N VAL A 115 3.91 5.47 31.55
CA VAL A 115 5.00 4.47 31.58
C VAL A 115 5.70 4.36 30.24
N ILE A 116 7.03 4.41 30.26
CA ILE A 116 7.89 3.97 29.16
C ILE A 116 8.90 2.97 29.76
N GLU A 117 8.84 1.71 29.32
CA GLU A 117 9.68 0.68 29.90
C GLU A 117 10.04 -0.43 28.91
N THR A 118 11.17 -1.09 29.15
CA THR A 118 11.51 -2.37 28.53
C THR A 118 11.32 -3.50 29.53
N THR A 119 10.69 -4.60 29.12
CA THR A 119 10.53 -5.80 29.95
C THR A 119 11.69 -6.77 29.80
N GLY A 120 12.53 -6.62 28.79
CA GLY A 120 13.57 -7.54 28.39
C GLY A 120 13.05 -8.84 27.74
N ARG A 121 11.79 -8.87 27.35
CA ARG A 121 11.12 -10.05 26.73
C ARG A 121 10.59 -9.75 25.33
N GLY A 122 10.49 -8.48 24.96
CA GLY A 122 10.03 -8.04 23.64
C GLY A 122 11.12 -8.12 22.58
N ASN A 123 10.71 -8.15 21.33
CA ASN A 123 11.56 -8.02 20.16
C ASN A 123 11.24 -6.75 19.35
N PHE A 124 10.54 -5.80 19.99
CA PHE A 124 10.14 -4.52 19.39
C PHE A 124 9.28 -4.69 18.12
N GLY A 125 8.48 -5.76 18.06
CA GLY A 125 7.66 -6.10 16.88
C GLY A 125 8.42 -6.72 15.71
N ILE A 126 9.75 -6.80 15.82
CA ILE A 126 10.63 -7.24 14.74
C ILE A 126 10.68 -8.76 14.70
N GLY A 127 10.46 -9.35 13.50
CA GLY A 127 10.43 -10.80 13.31
C GLY A 127 9.11 -11.47 13.73
N ILE A 128 8.16 -10.72 14.29
CA ILE A 128 6.79 -11.21 14.52
C ILE A 128 6.18 -11.62 13.19
N ARG A 129 5.51 -12.75 13.16
CA ARG A 129 4.93 -13.31 11.95
C ARG A 129 3.43 -13.04 11.88
N ALA A 130 3.00 -12.33 10.84
CA ALA A 130 1.60 -12.08 10.54
C ALA A 130 1.08 -13.10 9.52
N ALA A 131 -0.05 -13.74 9.80
CA ALA A 131 -0.71 -14.69 8.91
C ALA A 131 -1.52 -13.94 7.85
N ALA A 132 -0.95 -13.71 6.66
CA ALA A 132 -1.58 -12.95 5.59
C ALA A 132 -2.26 -13.84 4.55
N VAL A 133 -3.32 -13.32 3.91
CA VAL A 133 -4.08 -13.96 2.82
C VAL A 133 -4.75 -15.29 3.20
N ASN A 134 -4.66 -15.71 4.44
CA ASN A 134 -5.35 -16.91 4.96
C ASN A 134 -5.36 -16.89 6.48
N GLU A 135 -6.52 -16.75 7.10
CA GLU A 135 -6.66 -16.78 8.57
C GLU A 135 -6.18 -18.09 9.21
N ALA A 136 -6.20 -19.20 8.48
CA ALA A 136 -5.70 -20.48 8.98
C ALA A 136 -4.16 -20.60 8.95
N GLY A 137 -3.45 -19.57 8.52
CA GLY A 137 -2.00 -19.56 8.41
C GLY A 137 -1.46 -20.22 7.13
N GLY A 138 -0.12 -20.46 7.12
CA GLY A 138 0.60 -21.05 5.99
C GLY A 138 1.27 -20.04 5.06
N ARG A 139 1.06 -18.72 5.29
CA ARG A 139 1.68 -17.62 4.54
C ARG A 139 2.22 -16.54 5.47
N GLU A 140 2.73 -16.93 6.62
CA GLU A 140 3.25 -16.01 7.61
C GLU A 140 4.40 -15.18 7.05
N ILE A 141 4.32 -13.86 7.27
CA ILE A 141 5.30 -12.87 6.83
C ILE A 141 5.93 -12.25 8.07
N PRO A 142 7.27 -12.25 8.21
CA PRO A 142 7.93 -11.56 9.32
C PRO A 142 7.80 -10.05 9.15
N LEU A 143 7.45 -9.36 10.25
CA LEU A 143 7.36 -7.90 10.30
C LEU A 143 8.73 -7.32 10.60
N PHE A 144 9.20 -6.35 9.84
CA PHE A 144 10.43 -5.61 10.12
C PHE A 144 10.47 -4.32 9.28
N PRO A 145 11.24 -3.30 9.68
CA PRO A 145 11.24 -1.99 9.00
C PRO A 145 11.60 -2.02 7.51
N GLY A 146 12.42 -2.98 7.08
CA GLY A 146 12.83 -3.15 5.67
C GLY A 146 11.87 -3.99 4.80
N LEU A 147 10.70 -4.38 5.33
CA LEU A 147 9.71 -5.15 4.58
C LEU A 147 9.05 -4.30 3.50
N THR A 148 9.11 -4.78 2.24
CA THR A 148 8.44 -4.15 1.08
C THR A 148 7.24 -4.96 0.61
N ALA A 149 6.33 -4.32 -0.14
CA ALA A 149 5.19 -4.99 -0.76
C ALA A 149 5.63 -6.15 -1.66
N GLN A 150 6.74 -5.99 -2.39
CA GLN A 150 7.30 -7.02 -3.26
C GLN A 150 7.79 -8.22 -2.48
N LEU A 151 8.53 -7.97 -1.39
CA LEU A 151 9.05 -9.03 -0.53
C LEU A 151 7.91 -9.80 0.15
N ALA A 152 6.93 -9.10 0.70
CA ALA A 152 5.72 -9.68 1.28
C ALA A 152 4.94 -10.52 0.26
N TYR A 153 4.77 -10.00 -0.96
CA TYR A 153 4.12 -10.71 -2.06
C TYR A 153 4.84 -12.01 -2.40
N ILE A 154 6.17 -11.99 -2.56
CA ILE A 154 6.96 -13.18 -2.87
C ILE A 154 6.82 -14.20 -1.74
N ILE A 155 6.97 -13.80 -0.48
CA ILE A 155 6.83 -14.69 0.68
C ILE A 155 5.43 -15.32 0.71
N ALA A 156 4.37 -14.56 0.47
CA ALA A 156 2.99 -15.06 0.53
C ALA A 156 2.62 -15.94 -0.66
N MET A 157 2.99 -15.55 -1.90
CA MET A 157 2.42 -16.12 -3.12
C MET A 157 3.29 -17.17 -3.81
N TYR A 158 4.58 -17.30 -3.44
CA TYR A 158 5.51 -18.28 -4.03
C TYR A 158 5.78 -19.49 -3.11
N ARG A 159 4.83 -19.85 -2.25
CA ARG A 159 4.95 -21.01 -1.32
C ARG A 159 5.14 -22.36 -2.05
N HIS A 160 4.84 -22.43 -3.33
CA HIS A 160 5.15 -23.57 -4.19
C HIS A 160 6.66 -23.71 -4.50
N ARG A 161 7.50 -22.73 -4.08
CA ARG A 161 8.97 -22.79 -4.11
C ARG A 161 9.53 -22.79 -2.67
N PRO A 162 9.35 -23.87 -1.90
CA PRO A 162 9.65 -23.87 -0.46
C PRO A 162 11.11 -23.57 -0.13
N ALA A 163 12.06 -24.01 -0.97
CA ALA A 163 13.48 -23.73 -0.76
C ALA A 163 13.81 -22.24 -0.95
N THR A 164 13.24 -21.59 -1.98
CA THR A 164 13.36 -20.14 -2.20
C THR A 164 12.84 -19.38 -0.99
N ILE A 165 11.63 -19.74 -0.52
CA ILE A 165 11.00 -19.06 0.61
C ILE A 165 11.79 -19.25 1.90
N ALA A 166 12.32 -20.44 2.17
CA ALA A 166 13.17 -20.67 3.34
C ALA A 166 14.41 -19.77 3.32
N ARG A 167 15.13 -19.72 2.19
CA ARG A 167 16.31 -18.85 2.02
C ARG A 167 15.97 -17.36 2.16
N LEU A 168 14.80 -16.97 1.65
CA LEU A 168 14.33 -15.59 1.73
C LEU A 168 14.00 -15.19 3.17
N LEU A 169 13.35 -16.07 3.92
CA LEU A 169 13.07 -15.86 5.34
C LEU A 169 14.37 -15.78 6.16
N ASP A 170 15.35 -16.66 5.87
CA ASP A 170 16.69 -16.59 6.50
C ASP A 170 17.44 -15.31 6.15
N ALA A 171 17.30 -14.81 4.92
CA ALA A 171 17.90 -13.55 4.50
C ALA A 171 17.27 -12.36 5.22
N ALA A 172 15.95 -12.34 5.34
CA ALA A 172 15.22 -11.34 6.11
C ALA A 172 15.63 -11.39 7.60
N GLU A 173 15.73 -12.58 8.19
CA GLU A 173 16.14 -12.74 9.58
C GLU A 173 17.55 -12.19 9.84
N ARG A 174 18.51 -12.46 8.95
CA ARG A 174 19.86 -11.86 9.04
C ARG A 174 19.84 -10.34 8.96
N GLU A 175 18.91 -9.74 8.21
CA GLU A 175 18.77 -8.29 8.14
C GLU A 175 18.21 -7.70 9.43
N TYR A 176 17.14 -8.31 9.97
CA TYR A 176 16.46 -7.71 11.11
C TYR A 176 16.99 -8.15 12.48
N ALA A 177 17.67 -9.29 12.59
CA ALA A 177 18.18 -9.77 13.87
C ALA A 177 19.07 -8.76 14.62
N PRO A 178 19.98 -8.00 13.97
CA PRO A 178 20.74 -6.96 14.65
C PRO A 178 19.89 -5.85 15.26
N LEU A 179 18.68 -5.60 14.73
CA LEU A 179 17.78 -4.56 15.21
C LEU A 179 17.13 -4.94 16.56
N THR A 180 17.10 -6.22 16.91
CA THR A 180 16.57 -6.72 18.19
C THR A 180 17.64 -6.79 19.29
N GLY A 181 18.89 -6.49 18.97
CA GLY A 181 20.02 -6.59 19.91
C GLY A 181 20.12 -5.45 20.93
N GLU A 182 19.38 -4.36 20.79
CA GLU A 182 19.32 -3.28 21.77
C GLU A 182 18.32 -3.65 22.87
N PRO A 183 18.75 -3.80 24.12
CA PRO A 183 17.87 -4.26 25.21
C PRO A 183 16.99 -3.13 25.80
N LEU A 184 17.10 -1.90 25.30
CA LEU A 184 16.42 -0.73 25.84
C LEU A 184 15.34 -0.24 24.88
N CYS A 185 14.19 0.21 25.41
CA CYS A 185 13.31 1.09 24.64
C CYS A 185 14.10 2.27 24.08
N THR A 186 13.79 2.69 22.88
CA THR A 186 14.46 3.86 22.28
C THR A 186 13.44 4.92 21.94
N ILE A 187 13.72 6.15 22.37
CA ILE A 187 13.03 7.38 21.96
C ILE A 187 14.03 8.16 21.11
N GLY A 188 13.78 8.27 19.82
CA GLY A 188 14.68 8.88 18.84
C GLY A 188 14.86 10.39 19.05
N ALA A 189 15.90 10.94 18.43
CA ALA A 189 16.17 12.38 18.48
C ALA A 189 14.97 13.16 17.94
N GLY A 190 14.61 14.27 18.62
CA GLY A 190 13.49 15.12 18.22
C GLY A 190 12.09 14.50 18.37
N ALA A 191 11.97 13.24 18.77
CA ALA A 191 10.68 12.58 18.95
C ALA A 191 9.85 13.27 20.06
N ARG A 192 8.52 13.32 19.88
CA ARG A 192 7.58 13.95 20.81
C ARG A 192 6.56 12.93 21.30
N ILE A 193 6.53 12.68 22.60
CA ILE A 193 5.58 11.77 23.26
C ILE A 193 4.81 12.53 24.30
N THR A 194 3.50 12.70 24.12
CA THR A 194 2.67 13.52 24.98
C THR A 194 1.36 12.83 25.36
N ALA A 195 0.95 12.96 26.61
CA ALA A 195 -0.32 12.47 27.14
C ALA A 195 -0.57 10.97 26.90
N CYS A 196 0.47 10.14 26.94
CA CYS A 196 0.39 8.72 26.62
C CYS A 196 0.20 7.83 27.87
N GLY A 197 -0.44 6.66 27.65
CA GLY A 197 -0.58 5.62 28.65
C GLY A 197 0.70 4.80 28.80
N ILE A 198 0.75 3.62 28.21
CA ILE A 198 1.85 2.66 28.35
C ILE A 198 2.57 2.48 27.00
N LEU A 199 3.87 2.76 26.99
CA LEU A 199 4.80 2.43 25.92
C LEU A 199 5.77 1.36 26.48
N ARG A 200 5.66 0.15 25.96
CA ARG A 200 6.40 -1.02 26.48
C ARG A 200 7.08 -1.78 25.35
N ASP A 201 8.39 -2.05 25.50
CA ASP A 201 9.20 -2.76 24.50
C ASP A 201 9.05 -2.09 23.11
N VAL A 202 9.29 -0.76 23.02
CA VAL A 202 9.10 -0.01 21.79
C VAL A 202 10.35 0.73 21.34
N HIS A 203 10.55 0.81 20.03
CA HIS A 203 11.47 1.74 19.39
C HIS A 203 10.66 2.84 18.68
N ILE A 204 10.83 4.06 19.13
CA ILE A 204 10.26 5.26 18.49
C ILE A 204 11.39 5.97 17.74
N GLY A 205 11.28 6.05 16.44
CA GLY A 205 12.28 6.67 15.58
C GLY A 205 12.36 8.19 15.74
N PRO A 206 13.36 8.84 15.10
CA PRO A 206 13.54 10.29 15.18
C PRO A 206 12.33 11.06 14.61
N ASP A 207 12.07 12.22 15.17
CA ASP A 207 11.01 13.17 14.80
C ASP A 207 9.57 12.58 14.81
N ALA A 208 9.36 11.36 15.27
CA ALA A 208 8.04 10.75 15.40
C ALA A 208 7.22 11.47 16.48
N VAL A 209 5.92 11.61 16.24
CA VAL A 209 4.96 12.20 17.18
C VAL A 209 4.00 11.12 17.68
N VAL A 210 3.94 10.94 19.01
CA VAL A 210 3.00 10.04 19.68
C VAL A 210 2.20 10.87 20.67
N GLU A 211 0.91 11.03 20.43
CA GLU A 211 0.03 11.87 21.23
C GLU A 211 -1.20 11.11 21.70
N GLY A 212 -1.41 10.99 22.99
CA GLY A 212 -2.61 10.37 23.56
C GLY A 212 -2.77 8.88 23.31
N ALA A 213 -1.73 8.17 22.86
CA ALA A 213 -1.79 6.74 22.67
C ALA A 213 -2.01 6.01 23.99
N SER A 214 -3.02 5.12 24.05
CA SER A 214 -3.35 4.37 25.25
C SER A 214 -2.37 3.24 25.53
N LEU A 215 -1.92 2.53 24.48
CA LEU A 215 -0.98 1.40 24.58
C LEU A 215 -0.18 1.23 23.29
N LEU A 216 1.13 1.27 23.40
CA LEU A 216 2.06 0.76 22.39
C LEU A 216 2.90 -0.34 23.03
N ALA A 217 2.83 -1.56 22.53
CA ALA A 217 3.49 -2.72 23.12
C ALA A 217 4.18 -3.59 22.06
N ASN A 218 5.45 -3.87 22.27
CA ASN A 218 6.28 -4.69 21.40
C ASN A 218 6.23 -4.20 19.94
N GLY A 219 6.77 -3.01 19.69
CA GLY A 219 6.67 -2.42 18.35
C GLY A 219 7.74 -1.41 17.99
N THR A 220 7.82 -1.10 16.71
CA THR A 220 8.76 -0.13 16.16
C THR A 220 8.01 0.91 15.32
N VAL A 221 8.24 2.18 15.61
CA VAL A 221 7.95 3.32 14.74
C VAL A 221 9.24 3.65 14.00
N SER A 222 9.33 3.22 12.76
CA SER A 222 10.54 3.32 11.93
C SER A 222 10.49 4.58 11.08
N THR A 223 11.17 5.64 11.54
CA THR A 223 11.26 6.92 10.86
C THR A 223 12.70 7.32 10.62
N HIS A 224 12.92 8.20 9.66
CA HIS A 224 14.16 8.94 9.45
C HIS A 224 13.95 10.40 9.83
N ALA A 225 15.06 11.14 10.05
CA ALA A 225 14.97 12.56 10.35
C ALA A 225 14.20 13.31 9.25
N GLY A 226 13.26 14.16 9.67
CA GLY A 226 12.39 14.93 8.78
C GLY A 226 11.13 14.20 8.28
N GLN A 227 10.97 12.89 8.56
CA GLN A 227 9.70 12.19 8.29
C GLN A 227 8.67 12.52 9.38
N GLN A 228 7.43 12.79 8.96
CA GLN A 228 6.32 13.05 9.87
C GLN A 228 5.49 11.78 10.05
N THR A 229 5.73 11.05 11.16
CA THR A 229 4.89 9.91 11.54
C THR A 229 4.12 10.27 12.79
N TYR A 230 2.81 10.04 12.77
CA TYR A 230 1.90 10.40 13.84
C TYR A 230 1.15 9.18 14.37
N ILE A 231 1.23 8.95 15.68
CA ILE A 231 0.37 8.01 16.39
C ILE A 231 -0.51 8.81 17.34
N GLY A 232 -1.80 8.80 17.07
CA GLY A 232 -2.77 9.67 17.71
C GLY A 232 -3.55 9.06 18.88
N PRO A 233 -4.57 9.78 19.37
CA PRO A 233 -5.29 9.45 20.59
C PRO A 233 -5.94 8.08 20.58
N ASP A 234 -6.00 7.47 21.79
CA ASP A 234 -6.64 6.18 22.09
C ASP A 234 -6.12 4.98 21.30
N THR A 235 -5.05 5.15 20.52
CA THR A 235 -4.43 4.08 19.72
C THR A 235 -3.87 2.97 20.62
N ARG A 236 -4.11 1.72 20.21
CA ARG A 236 -3.62 0.50 20.89
C ARG A 236 -2.97 -0.42 19.89
N LEU A 237 -1.65 -0.49 19.90
CA LEU A 237 -0.89 -1.36 19.00
C LEU A 237 -0.10 -2.40 19.81
N ARG A 238 -0.10 -3.65 19.31
CA ARG A 238 0.71 -4.76 19.80
C ARG A 238 1.40 -5.47 18.65
N ASP A 239 2.66 -5.85 18.84
CA ASP A 239 3.40 -6.59 17.82
C ASP A 239 3.34 -5.88 16.44
N PHE A 240 3.86 -4.67 16.38
CA PHE A 240 3.61 -3.79 15.23
C PHE A 240 4.88 -3.15 14.67
N ILE A 241 4.80 -2.80 13.37
CA ILE A 241 5.75 -1.89 12.71
C ILE A 241 4.93 -0.77 12.06
N VAL A 242 5.33 0.48 12.28
CA VAL A 242 4.80 1.67 11.59
C VAL A 242 5.96 2.38 10.91
N CYS A 243 5.88 2.52 9.58
CA CYS A 243 6.92 3.18 8.78
C CYS A 243 6.68 4.69 8.62
N GLY A 244 7.65 5.38 8.06
CA GLY A 244 7.68 6.84 7.92
C GLY A 244 6.51 7.43 7.14
N ASN A 245 6.19 8.70 7.44
CA ASN A 245 5.08 9.48 6.85
C ASN A 245 3.68 8.89 7.07
N SER A 246 3.53 7.99 8.04
CA SER A 246 2.27 7.31 8.34
C SER A 246 1.50 7.97 9.47
N THR A 247 0.19 7.82 9.46
CA THR A 247 -0.73 8.25 10.53
C THR A 247 -1.53 7.05 11.03
N VAL A 248 -1.52 6.81 12.35
CA VAL A 248 -2.33 5.78 13.01
C VAL A 248 -3.00 6.42 14.22
N ASP A 249 -4.32 6.62 14.18
CA ASP A 249 -4.99 7.43 15.19
C ASP A 249 -6.43 7.02 15.55
N ASN A 250 -7.09 7.87 16.32
CA ASN A 250 -8.53 7.83 16.63
C ASN A 250 -9.01 6.47 17.16
N GLY A 251 -8.27 5.86 18.08
CA GLY A 251 -8.68 4.60 18.70
C GLY A 251 -8.41 3.37 17.83
N THR A 252 -7.55 3.47 16.83
CA THR A 252 -7.09 2.30 16.06
C THR A 252 -6.54 1.23 17.01
N THR A 253 -7.04 0.00 16.87
CA THR A 253 -6.59 -1.17 17.62
C THR A 253 -6.02 -2.20 16.66
N ALA A 254 -4.73 -2.51 16.77
CA ALA A 254 -4.07 -3.45 15.86
C ALA A 254 -3.11 -4.40 16.58
N GLU A 255 -3.06 -5.65 16.09
CA GLU A 255 -2.17 -6.68 16.61
C GLU A 255 -1.53 -7.46 15.46
N ARG A 256 -0.22 -7.68 15.51
CA ARG A 256 0.61 -8.29 14.46
C ARG A 256 0.39 -7.63 13.10
N CYS A 257 0.54 -6.29 13.08
CA CYS A 257 0.27 -5.48 11.89
C CYS A 257 1.49 -4.68 11.42
N PHE A 258 1.57 -4.49 10.11
CA PHE A 258 2.56 -3.66 9.44
C PHE A 258 1.86 -2.49 8.74
N PHE A 259 2.29 -1.28 9.05
CA PHE A 259 1.86 -0.04 8.40
C PHE A 259 3.04 0.55 7.63
N GLY A 260 3.03 0.38 6.31
CA GLY A 260 4.08 0.83 5.40
C GLY A 260 4.11 2.35 5.23
N ASN A 261 5.02 2.84 4.38
CA ASN A 261 5.20 4.28 4.18
C ASN A 261 3.92 4.99 3.70
N ALA A 262 3.68 6.17 4.28
CA ALA A 262 2.54 7.02 3.94
C ALA A 262 1.16 6.33 4.11
N THR A 263 1.06 5.39 5.05
CA THR A 263 -0.19 4.70 5.39
C THR A 263 -1.02 5.56 6.33
N HIS A 264 -2.34 5.53 6.16
CA HIS A 264 -3.29 6.15 7.07
C HIS A 264 -4.24 5.10 7.64
N ALA A 265 -4.35 5.04 8.97
CA ALA A 265 -5.27 4.15 9.68
C ALA A 265 -5.96 4.91 10.81
N SER A 266 -7.28 5.02 10.77
CA SER A 266 -8.05 5.80 11.74
C SER A 266 -9.29 5.02 12.18
N ALA A 267 -9.47 4.84 13.49
CA ALA A 267 -10.55 4.04 14.05
C ALA A 267 -10.67 2.64 13.43
N LEU A 268 -9.54 2.04 13.06
CA LEU A 268 -9.43 0.72 12.44
C LEU A 268 -9.27 -0.36 13.52
N THR A 269 -9.88 -1.53 13.32
CA THR A 269 -9.54 -2.76 14.05
C THR A 269 -8.82 -3.71 13.10
N ALA A 270 -7.58 -4.11 13.42
CA ALA A 270 -6.81 -4.96 12.53
C ALA A 270 -6.06 -6.08 13.27
N ALA A 271 -5.98 -7.26 12.64
CA ALA A 271 -5.16 -8.37 13.11
C ALA A 271 -4.45 -9.05 11.93
N ASP A 272 -3.21 -9.48 12.14
CA ASP A 272 -2.41 -10.21 11.15
C ASP A 272 -2.40 -9.58 9.74
N SER A 273 -2.36 -8.24 9.68
CA SER A 273 -2.58 -7.50 8.45
C SER A 273 -1.42 -6.58 8.10
N LEU A 274 -1.11 -6.51 6.80
CA LEU A 274 -0.04 -5.68 6.28
C LEU A 274 -0.63 -4.64 5.32
N PHE A 275 -0.37 -3.37 5.59
CA PHE A 275 -0.81 -2.23 4.79
C PHE A 275 0.42 -1.57 4.18
N PHE A 276 0.57 -1.65 2.85
CA PHE A 276 1.71 -1.06 2.14
C PHE A 276 1.42 0.35 1.65
N ALA A 277 2.42 0.94 1.02
CA ALA A 277 2.52 2.35 0.70
C ALA A 277 1.21 3.01 0.22
N GLY A 278 0.85 4.13 0.84
CA GLY A 278 -0.33 4.92 0.48
C GLY A 278 -1.67 4.24 0.76
N SER A 279 -1.70 3.13 1.53
CA SER A 279 -2.95 2.51 1.97
C SER A 279 -3.67 3.43 2.96
N HIS A 280 -5.01 3.49 2.85
CA HIS A 280 -5.86 4.34 3.67
C HIS A 280 -7.05 3.53 4.22
N CYS A 281 -6.99 3.13 5.48
CA CYS A 281 -7.96 2.24 6.10
C CYS A 281 -8.55 2.84 7.36
N ASP A 282 -9.83 3.28 7.29
CA ASP A 282 -10.53 3.91 8.39
C ASP A 282 -11.83 3.19 8.72
N ASN A 283 -12.24 3.27 10.00
CA ASN A 283 -13.57 2.87 10.47
C ASN A 283 -14.01 1.44 10.12
N GLY A 284 -13.09 0.55 9.83
CA GLY A 284 -13.36 -0.81 9.38
C GLY A 284 -12.65 -1.87 10.21
N GLU A 285 -12.75 -3.10 9.74
CA GLU A 285 -12.05 -4.26 10.27
C GLU A 285 -11.22 -4.93 9.18
N ALA A 286 -10.00 -5.35 9.51
CA ALA A 286 -9.11 -6.09 8.63
C ALA A 286 -8.51 -7.30 9.36
N CYS A 287 -8.62 -8.48 8.77
CA CYS A 287 -8.09 -9.71 9.33
C CYS A 287 -7.32 -10.49 8.25
N SER A 288 -6.07 -10.80 8.52
CA SER A 288 -5.20 -11.56 7.59
C SER A 288 -5.09 -10.94 6.18
N VAL A 289 -5.03 -9.61 6.11
CA VAL A 289 -5.03 -8.86 4.86
C VAL A 289 -3.61 -8.56 4.40
N LEU A 290 -3.31 -8.79 3.12
CA LEU A 290 -2.17 -8.20 2.43
C LEU A 290 -2.69 -7.07 1.54
N ALA A 291 -2.75 -5.87 2.12
CA ALA A 291 -3.11 -4.65 1.41
C ALA A 291 -1.88 -4.10 0.68
N GLY A 292 -1.75 -4.43 -0.60
CA GLY A 292 -0.76 -3.82 -1.48
C GLY A 292 -1.01 -2.31 -1.62
N PRO A 293 -0.13 -1.60 -2.34
CA PRO A 293 -0.15 -0.14 -2.40
C PRO A 293 -1.52 0.44 -2.76
N TYR A 294 -1.85 1.58 -2.16
CA TYR A 294 -3.09 2.35 -2.43
C TYR A 294 -4.39 1.56 -2.21
N THR A 295 -4.39 0.61 -1.31
CA THR A 295 -5.62 -0.03 -0.82
C THR A 295 -6.39 0.95 0.05
N VAL A 296 -7.65 1.22 -0.30
CA VAL A 296 -8.48 2.21 0.37
C VAL A 296 -9.76 1.58 0.93
N SER A 297 -9.99 1.79 2.22
CA SER A 297 -11.21 1.41 2.94
C SER A 297 -11.47 2.46 4.03
N HIS A 298 -12.14 3.58 3.67
CA HIS A 298 -12.29 4.72 4.60
C HIS A 298 -13.73 4.97 5.06
N HIS A 299 -14.63 4.02 4.82
CA HIS A 299 -16.02 4.09 5.25
C HIS A 299 -16.35 3.07 6.34
N LYS A 300 -17.35 3.38 7.17
CA LYS A 300 -17.79 2.51 8.27
C LYS A 300 -18.32 1.15 7.80
N SER A 301 -18.23 0.17 8.69
CA SER A 301 -18.79 -1.17 8.54
C SER A 301 -18.17 -2.00 7.42
N THR A 302 -16.91 -1.74 7.09
CA THR A 302 -16.15 -2.53 6.12
C THR A 302 -15.44 -3.67 6.85
N LEU A 303 -15.53 -4.89 6.31
CA LEU A 303 -14.73 -6.04 6.73
C LEU A 303 -13.94 -6.58 5.54
N LEU A 304 -12.63 -6.47 5.61
CA LEU A 304 -11.69 -7.10 4.69
C LEU A 304 -11.05 -8.31 5.38
N ILE A 305 -11.11 -9.49 4.75
CA ILE A 305 -10.63 -10.72 5.36
C ILE A 305 -9.83 -11.55 4.36
N ALA A 306 -8.68 -12.03 4.77
CA ALA A 306 -7.82 -12.98 4.05
C ALA A 306 -7.64 -12.64 2.55
N GLY A 307 -7.54 -11.35 2.24
CA GLY A 307 -7.47 -10.84 0.88
C GLY A 307 -6.08 -10.36 0.50
N LEU A 308 -5.72 -10.59 -0.77
CA LEU A 308 -4.65 -9.88 -1.46
C LEU A 308 -5.29 -8.74 -2.26
N PHE A 309 -4.87 -7.53 -1.96
CA PHE A 309 -5.37 -6.30 -2.58
C PHE A 309 -4.24 -5.50 -3.20
N SER A 310 -4.55 -4.66 -4.18
CA SER A 310 -3.63 -3.68 -4.76
C SER A 310 -4.44 -2.59 -5.44
N PHE A 311 -4.21 -1.32 -5.10
CA PHE A 311 -4.99 -0.18 -5.63
C PHE A 311 -6.51 -0.39 -5.50
N PHE A 312 -6.90 -1.07 -4.47
CA PHE A 312 -8.28 -1.49 -4.20
C PHE A 312 -9.07 -0.35 -3.53
N ASN A 313 -10.38 -0.31 -3.77
CA ASN A 313 -11.26 0.64 -3.10
C ASN A 313 -12.52 -0.05 -2.59
N ALA A 314 -12.67 -0.14 -1.27
CA ALA A 314 -13.87 -0.65 -0.61
C ALA A 314 -14.88 0.47 -0.35
N GLY A 315 -16.12 0.29 -0.81
CA GLY A 315 -17.24 1.13 -0.43
C GLY A 315 -17.73 0.83 1.00
N SER A 316 -18.56 1.71 1.55
CA SER A 316 -19.18 1.53 2.87
C SER A 316 -19.93 0.20 2.97
N GLY A 317 -19.74 -0.52 4.06
CA GLY A 317 -20.41 -1.81 4.28
C GLY A 317 -19.90 -2.97 3.42
N THR A 318 -18.79 -2.79 2.70
CA THR A 318 -18.11 -3.91 2.02
C THR A 318 -17.82 -5.03 3.00
N ASN A 319 -18.24 -6.24 2.67
CA ASN A 319 -18.07 -7.41 3.54
C ASN A 319 -17.56 -8.61 2.74
N GLN A 320 -16.63 -9.34 3.33
CA GLN A 320 -16.10 -10.57 2.78
C GLN A 320 -16.27 -11.71 3.77
N SER A 321 -16.63 -12.91 3.30
CA SER A 321 -16.85 -14.03 4.20
C SER A 321 -16.94 -15.35 3.43
N ASN A 322 -16.80 -16.46 4.14
CA ASN A 322 -17.06 -17.81 3.64
C ASN A 322 -17.98 -18.63 4.56
N HIS A 323 -18.95 -18.01 5.19
CA HIS A 323 -19.85 -18.63 6.16
C HIS A 323 -20.54 -19.92 5.71
N LEU A 324 -20.59 -20.22 4.41
CA LEU A 324 -21.15 -21.45 3.88
C LEU A 324 -20.15 -22.62 3.81
N LEU A 325 -18.86 -22.37 4.08
CA LEU A 325 -17.83 -23.41 4.12
C LEU A 325 -17.80 -24.05 5.52
N LYS A 326 -17.96 -25.36 5.57
CA LYS A 326 -18.09 -26.13 6.84
C LYS A 326 -16.77 -26.76 7.30
N SER A 327 -15.73 -26.70 6.50
CA SER A 327 -14.45 -27.37 6.74
C SER A 327 -13.40 -26.48 7.45
N GLY A 328 -13.84 -25.37 8.02
CA GLY A 328 -12.98 -24.42 8.73
C GLY A 328 -12.75 -23.13 7.96
N PRO A 329 -12.04 -22.16 8.55
CA PRO A 329 -11.83 -20.83 7.99
C PRO A 329 -10.79 -20.85 6.87
N VAL A 330 -11.17 -21.32 5.69
CA VAL A 330 -10.36 -21.18 4.47
C VAL A 330 -10.91 -20.00 3.69
N HIS A 331 -10.44 -18.83 4.08
CA HIS A 331 -10.77 -17.60 3.40
C HIS A 331 -9.61 -17.21 2.50
N GLN A 332 -9.87 -16.93 1.25
CA GLN A 332 -8.87 -16.36 0.35
C GLN A 332 -9.58 -15.58 -0.75
N GLY A 333 -9.29 -14.28 -0.81
CA GLY A 333 -9.70 -13.39 -1.88
C GLY A 333 -8.49 -12.87 -2.62
N ILE A 334 -8.51 -12.90 -3.94
CA ILE A 334 -7.50 -12.26 -4.78
C ILE A 334 -8.20 -11.15 -5.56
N HIS A 335 -7.95 -9.92 -5.16
CA HIS A 335 -8.54 -8.72 -5.75
C HIS A 335 -7.44 -7.98 -6.50
N LEU A 336 -7.34 -8.26 -7.79
CA LEU A 336 -6.27 -7.71 -8.62
C LEU A 336 -6.41 -6.19 -8.73
N ARG A 337 -5.36 -5.55 -9.22
CA ARG A 337 -5.19 -4.09 -9.23
C ARG A 337 -6.43 -3.32 -9.65
N GLY A 338 -6.78 -2.30 -8.86
CA GLY A 338 -7.80 -1.31 -9.20
C GLY A 338 -9.24 -1.79 -9.04
N CYS A 339 -9.47 -2.94 -8.40
CA CYS A 339 -10.82 -3.40 -8.09
C CYS A 339 -11.52 -2.43 -7.15
N LYS A 340 -12.83 -2.25 -7.38
CA LYS A 340 -13.66 -1.34 -6.60
C LYS A 340 -14.95 -2.02 -6.18
N TYR A 341 -15.24 -1.97 -4.88
CA TYR A 341 -16.48 -2.48 -4.33
C TYR A 341 -17.42 -1.32 -4.03
N GLY A 342 -18.64 -1.43 -4.51
CA GLY A 342 -19.71 -0.49 -4.19
C GLY A 342 -20.17 -0.60 -2.74
N SER A 343 -20.97 0.35 -2.29
CA SER A 343 -21.55 0.29 -0.93
C SER A 343 -22.36 -0.99 -0.73
N ASP A 344 -22.21 -1.60 0.45
CA ASP A 344 -22.86 -2.86 0.85
C ASP A 344 -22.54 -4.07 -0.05
N ALA A 345 -21.46 -4.00 -0.81
CA ALA A 345 -21.00 -5.14 -1.60
C ALA A 345 -20.56 -6.29 -0.69
N TYR A 346 -21.02 -7.50 -1.01
CA TYR A 346 -20.62 -8.71 -0.30
C TYR A 346 -19.99 -9.71 -1.26
N MET A 347 -18.85 -10.26 -0.88
CA MET A 347 -18.15 -11.30 -1.65
C MET A 347 -17.93 -12.55 -0.81
N MET A 348 -18.52 -13.65 -1.24
CA MET A 348 -18.27 -14.95 -0.62
C MET A 348 -16.97 -15.55 -1.17
N LEU A 349 -16.00 -15.74 -0.28
CA LEU A 349 -14.68 -16.29 -0.60
C LEU A 349 -14.72 -17.84 -0.69
N PRO A 350 -13.84 -18.46 -1.51
CA PRO A 350 -12.81 -17.82 -2.34
C PRO A 350 -13.38 -17.09 -3.55
N ALA A 351 -12.72 -16.00 -3.94
CA ALA A 351 -13.04 -15.20 -5.13
C ALA A 351 -11.77 -14.70 -5.82
N LEU A 352 -11.85 -14.50 -7.14
CA LEU A 352 -10.81 -13.87 -7.93
C LEU A 352 -11.41 -12.74 -8.77
N ASP A 353 -11.05 -11.50 -8.45
CA ASP A 353 -11.46 -10.33 -9.22
C ASP A 353 -10.36 -9.91 -10.18
N GLY A 354 -10.71 -9.83 -11.46
CA GLY A 354 -9.84 -9.32 -12.52
C GLY A 354 -9.54 -7.83 -12.35
N PRO A 355 -8.44 -7.31 -12.91
CA PRO A 355 -8.05 -5.93 -12.73
C PRO A 355 -9.16 -4.94 -13.11
N PHE A 356 -9.33 -3.89 -12.32
CA PHE A 356 -10.34 -2.84 -12.52
C PHE A 356 -11.79 -3.33 -12.56
N THR A 357 -12.08 -4.48 -11.93
CA THR A 357 -13.45 -4.96 -11.75
C THR A 357 -14.16 -4.10 -10.70
N THR A 358 -15.35 -3.60 -11.05
CA THR A 358 -16.28 -3.00 -10.08
C THR A 358 -17.30 -4.05 -9.65
N VAL A 359 -17.48 -4.21 -8.33
CA VAL A 359 -18.42 -5.17 -7.74
C VAL A 359 -19.55 -4.43 -7.06
N ILE A 360 -20.80 -4.76 -7.40
CA ILE A 360 -22.02 -4.16 -6.84
C ILE A 360 -22.98 -5.27 -6.43
N GLY A 361 -23.46 -5.25 -5.19
CA GLY A 361 -24.42 -6.22 -4.66
C GLY A 361 -23.74 -7.40 -3.95
N ARG A 362 -24.49 -8.48 -3.73
CA ARG A 362 -24.10 -9.58 -2.83
C ARG A 362 -23.85 -10.88 -3.60
N HIS A 363 -22.58 -11.25 -3.75
CA HIS A 363 -22.13 -12.39 -4.55
C HIS A 363 -21.87 -13.61 -3.68
N LYS A 364 -22.70 -14.65 -3.83
CA LYS A 364 -22.63 -15.91 -3.06
C LYS A 364 -22.20 -17.13 -3.89
N SER A 365 -21.78 -16.90 -5.14
CA SER A 365 -21.46 -17.96 -6.10
C SER A 365 -19.96 -18.18 -6.33
N HIS A 366 -19.09 -17.56 -5.54
CA HIS A 366 -17.64 -17.57 -5.73
C HIS A 366 -17.25 -17.18 -7.19
N PRO A 367 -17.56 -15.96 -7.64
CA PRO A 367 -17.29 -15.55 -9.01
C PRO A 367 -15.78 -15.45 -9.27
N ASP A 368 -15.40 -15.67 -10.53
CA ASP A 368 -14.03 -15.49 -11.00
C ASP A 368 -14.05 -14.61 -12.26
N THR A 369 -13.69 -13.34 -12.09
CA THR A 369 -13.57 -12.38 -13.18
C THR A 369 -12.14 -12.22 -13.68
N GLY A 370 -11.19 -13.07 -13.25
CA GLY A 370 -9.75 -12.93 -13.49
C GLY A 370 -9.35 -12.77 -14.96
N SER A 371 -10.10 -13.38 -15.88
CA SER A 371 -9.90 -13.24 -17.34
C SER A 371 -10.73 -12.12 -17.98
N PHE A 372 -11.43 -11.28 -17.19
CA PHE A 372 -12.30 -10.23 -17.70
C PHE A 372 -11.98 -8.90 -17.00
N PRO A 373 -10.85 -8.26 -17.31
CA PRO A 373 -10.49 -6.99 -16.68
C PRO A 373 -11.48 -5.88 -17.05
N PHE A 374 -11.49 -4.80 -16.27
CA PHE A 374 -12.38 -3.64 -16.46
C PHE A 374 -13.87 -3.98 -16.53
N SER A 375 -14.29 -5.03 -15.84
CA SER A 375 -15.68 -5.48 -15.87
C SER A 375 -16.50 -4.87 -14.74
N LEU A 376 -17.82 -4.92 -14.91
CA LEU A 376 -18.79 -4.67 -13.84
C LEU A 376 -19.45 -5.99 -13.47
N LEU A 377 -19.34 -6.37 -12.22
CA LEU A 377 -20.00 -7.52 -11.62
C LEU A 377 -21.15 -7.02 -10.75
N ILE A 378 -22.38 -7.35 -11.14
CA ILE A 378 -23.59 -6.95 -10.42
C ILE A 378 -24.36 -8.17 -9.93
N GLU A 379 -25.04 -8.03 -8.81
CA GLU A 379 -26.01 -9.04 -8.36
C GLU A 379 -27.40 -8.65 -8.87
N GLN A 380 -28.08 -9.61 -9.46
CA GLN A 380 -29.47 -9.48 -9.86
C GLN A 380 -30.19 -10.81 -9.61
N GLU A 381 -31.29 -10.78 -8.85
CA GLU A 381 -32.12 -11.96 -8.55
C GLU A 381 -31.33 -13.14 -7.93
N GLY A 382 -30.39 -12.84 -7.04
CA GLY A 382 -29.54 -13.85 -6.40
C GLY A 382 -28.44 -14.43 -7.27
N HIS A 383 -28.22 -13.89 -8.46
CA HIS A 383 -27.19 -14.34 -9.39
C HIS A 383 -26.13 -13.26 -9.66
N SER A 384 -24.89 -13.71 -9.83
CA SER A 384 -23.78 -12.84 -10.26
C SER A 384 -23.83 -12.66 -11.78
N TRP A 385 -24.01 -11.42 -12.23
CA TRP A 385 -24.01 -11.03 -13.64
C TRP A 385 -22.76 -10.23 -13.97
N LEU A 386 -22.07 -10.65 -15.04
CA LEU A 386 -20.90 -9.95 -15.54
C LEU A 386 -21.23 -9.10 -16.76
N ILE A 387 -20.74 -7.85 -16.76
CA ILE A 387 -20.75 -6.96 -17.90
C ILE A 387 -19.29 -6.71 -18.33
N PRO A 388 -18.78 -7.52 -19.29
CA PRO A 388 -17.39 -7.50 -19.67
C PRO A 388 -16.93 -6.15 -20.21
N GLY A 389 -15.79 -5.64 -19.73
CA GLY A 389 -15.16 -4.43 -20.24
C GLY A 389 -15.94 -3.13 -19.99
N ALA A 390 -16.96 -3.14 -19.13
CA ALA A 390 -17.82 -1.97 -18.88
C ALA A 390 -17.02 -0.72 -18.48
N ASN A 391 -16.02 -0.89 -17.63
CA ASN A 391 -15.23 0.20 -17.07
C ASN A 391 -14.21 0.82 -18.05
N LEU A 392 -13.99 0.22 -19.23
CA LEU A 392 -13.12 0.78 -20.28
C LEU A 392 -13.67 2.04 -20.93
N ALA A 393 -14.96 2.27 -20.80
CA ALA A 393 -15.65 3.40 -21.41
C ALA A 393 -16.26 4.34 -20.37
N THR A 394 -15.85 4.26 -19.09
CA THR A 394 -16.38 5.09 -18.01
C THR A 394 -15.34 6.07 -17.49
N ALA A 395 -15.79 7.27 -17.13
CA ALA A 395 -14.95 8.31 -16.55
C ALA A 395 -14.42 7.94 -15.16
N GLY A 396 -15.13 7.07 -14.43
CA GLY A 396 -14.80 6.69 -13.06
C GLY A 396 -13.44 6.00 -12.93
N ALA A 397 -13.14 5.04 -13.82
CA ALA A 397 -11.85 4.33 -13.81
C ALA A 397 -10.69 5.27 -14.13
N ALA A 398 -10.79 6.05 -15.20
CA ALA A 398 -9.77 7.02 -15.60
C ALA A 398 -9.48 8.05 -14.49
N ARG A 399 -10.53 8.58 -13.84
CA ARG A 399 -10.41 9.52 -12.72
C ARG A 399 -9.68 8.89 -11.52
N ASP A 400 -10.02 7.66 -11.17
CA ASP A 400 -9.43 6.99 -9.99
C ASP A 400 -7.94 6.68 -10.24
N ILE A 401 -7.57 6.26 -11.44
CA ILE A 401 -6.18 6.03 -11.85
C ILE A 401 -5.36 7.32 -11.79
N ALA A 402 -5.90 8.43 -12.33
CA ALA A 402 -5.21 9.72 -12.34
C ALA A 402 -4.91 10.29 -10.94
N LYS A 403 -5.61 9.83 -9.90
CA LYS A 403 -5.39 10.27 -8.52
C LYS A 403 -4.18 9.61 -7.86
N TRP A 404 -3.82 8.38 -8.24
CA TRP A 404 -2.78 7.64 -7.52
C TRP A 404 -1.42 8.33 -7.50
N PRO A 405 -0.84 8.79 -8.64
CA PRO A 405 0.43 9.52 -8.60
C PRO A 405 0.36 10.82 -7.81
N GLN A 406 -0.84 11.47 -7.78
CA GLN A 406 -1.03 12.73 -7.05
C GLN A 406 -1.10 12.53 -5.53
N ARG A 407 -1.39 11.31 -5.08
CA ARG A 407 -1.47 10.91 -3.67
C ARG A 407 -0.22 10.20 -3.18
N ASP A 408 0.81 10.11 -4.01
CA ASP A 408 2.08 9.51 -3.61
C ASP A 408 2.84 10.46 -2.67
N LEU A 409 2.83 10.12 -1.38
CA LEU A 409 3.51 10.83 -0.31
C LEU A 409 4.77 10.12 0.17
N ARG A 410 5.23 9.12 -0.58
CA ARG A 410 6.49 8.43 -0.28
C ARG A 410 7.66 9.36 -0.52
N ASP A 411 8.68 9.19 0.28
CA ASP A 411 9.96 9.89 0.13
C ASP A 411 11.07 8.96 -0.41
N ALA A 412 12.29 9.47 -0.42
CA ALA A 412 13.45 8.72 -0.92
C ALA A 412 13.82 7.47 -0.08
N HIS A 413 13.26 7.32 1.13
CA HIS A 413 13.50 6.16 1.99
C HIS A 413 12.49 5.03 1.78
N ALA A 414 11.41 5.29 1.03
CA ALA A 414 10.41 4.28 0.73
C ALA A 414 10.93 3.28 -0.31
N ALA A 415 11.02 2.01 0.08
CA ALA A 415 11.59 0.96 -0.75
C ALA A 415 10.57 0.22 -1.63
N ASP A 416 9.27 0.54 -1.54
CA ASP A 416 8.23 -0.07 -2.37
C ASP A 416 8.35 0.42 -3.82
N LEU A 417 8.41 -0.53 -4.76
CA LEU A 417 8.43 -0.27 -6.20
C LEU A 417 7.00 -0.27 -6.74
N ILE A 418 6.58 0.83 -7.35
CA ILE A 418 5.19 1.01 -7.77
C ILE A 418 5.11 1.53 -9.21
N ASN A 419 4.31 0.84 -10.01
CA ASN A 419 3.89 1.29 -11.33
C ASN A 419 2.47 1.88 -11.24
N PHE A 420 2.24 3.01 -11.91
CA PHE A 420 0.95 3.73 -11.89
C PHE A 420 0.15 3.63 -13.17
N GLU A 421 0.70 3.02 -14.21
CA GLU A 421 0.07 2.94 -15.52
C GLU A 421 -1.29 2.20 -15.47
N GLU A 422 -2.28 2.74 -16.18
CA GLU A 422 -3.59 2.13 -16.36
C GLU A 422 -3.50 0.75 -17.01
N CYS A 423 -2.71 0.68 -18.07
CA CYS A 423 -2.48 -0.52 -18.84
C CYS A 423 -0.97 -0.80 -18.97
N ASN A 424 -0.61 -2.03 -18.95
CA ASN A 424 0.74 -2.59 -18.98
C ASN A 424 0.67 -4.00 -19.55
N PRO A 425 1.78 -4.70 -19.81
CA PRO A 425 1.72 -6.04 -20.39
C PRO A 425 0.87 -7.04 -19.61
N TYR A 426 0.90 -6.99 -18.27
CA TYR A 426 0.08 -7.86 -17.41
C TYR A 426 -1.43 -7.65 -17.62
N ILE A 427 -1.87 -6.41 -17.76
CA ILE A 427 -3.27 -6.07 -18.05
C ILE A 427 -3.61 -6.41 -19.51
N ALA A 428 -2.71 -6.10 -20.44
CA ALA A 428 -2.92 -6.34 -21.86
C ALA A 428 -3.01 -7.85 -22.18
N GLU A 429 -2.29 -8.71 -21.48
CA GLU A 429 -2.48 -10.18 -21.57
C GLU A 429 -3.91 -10.57 -21.19
N ARG A 430 -4.44 -10.04 -20.11
CA ARG A 430 -5.82 -10.30 -19.69
C ARG A 430 -6.87 -9.73 -20.65
N LEU A 431 -6.56 -8.60 -21.32
CA LEU A 431 -7.40 -8.14 -22.44
C LEU A 431 -7.41 -9.16 -23.57
N GLY A 432 -6.26 -9.76 -23.89
CA GLY A 432 -6.14 -10.85 -24.85
C GLY A 432 -6.94 -12.10 -24.46
N ASP A 433 -6.82 -12.52 -23.19
CA ASP A 433 -7.59 -13.63 -22.63
C ASP A 433 -9.10 -13.34 -22.68
N ALA A 434 -9.52 -12.11 -22.38
CA ALA A 434 -10.91 -11.69 -22.46
C ALA A 434 -11.44 -11.72 -23.91
N ILE A 435 -10.64 -11.29 -24.88
CA ILE A 435 -10.98 -11.38 -26.31
C ILE A 435 -11.20 -12.84 -26.71
N ALA A 436 -10.29 -13.72 -26.32
CA ALA A 436 -10.39 -15.16 -26.59
C ALA A 436 -11.63 -15.79 -25.93
N ALA A 437 -11.83 -15.53 -24.63
CA ALA A 437 -12.98 -16.03 -23.88
C ALA A 437 -14.32 -15.53 -24.44
N CYS A 438 -14.43 -14.23 -24.77
CA CYS A 438 -15.63 -13.68 -25.40
C CYS A 438 -15.91 -14.31 -26.77
N THR A 439 -14.87 -14.51 -27.58
CA THR A 439 -15.00 -15.11 -28.92
C THR A 439 -15.45 -16.58 -28.81
N GLU A 440 -14.87 -17.33 -27.90
CA GLU A 440 -15.23 -18.73 -27.65
C GLU A 440 -16.68 -18.87 -27.16
N LEU A 441 -17.07 -18.06 -26.19
CA LEU A 441 -18.44 -18.06 -25.65
C LEU A 441 -19.48 -17.69 -26.73
N LEU A 442 -19.20 -16.69 -27.56
CA LEU A 442 -20.08 -16.31 -28.66
C LEU A 442 -20.17 -17.38 -29.77
N GLY A 443 -19.14 -18.22 -29.92
CA GLY A 443 -19.15 -19.34 -30.86
C GLY A 443 -19.93 -20.57 -30.39
N ARG A 444 -20.12 -20.71 -29.06
CA ARG A 444 -20.81 -21.86 -28.46
C ARG A 444 -22.28 -21.60 -28.17
N GLU A 445 -22.65 -20.37 -27.88
CA GLU A 445 -23.97 -20.01 -27.35
C GLU A 445 -24.92 -19.50 -28.45
N THR A 446 -26.12 -20.06 -28.45
CA THR A 446 -27.22 -19.63 -29.35
C THR A 446 -28.31 -18.83 -28.63
N GLY A 447 -28.22 -18.71 -27.28
CA GLY A 447 -29.23 -18.06 -26.44
C GLY A 447 -28.84 -16.62 -26.05
N ASP A 448 -29.75 -15.96 -25.32
CA ASP A 448 -29.58 -14.58 -24.84
C ASP A 448 -28.64 -14.45 -23.64
N VAL A 449 -28.37 -15.55 -22.94
CA VAL A 449 -27.55 -15.60 -21.73
C VAL A 449 -26.61 -16.81 -21.79
N CYS A 450 -25.34 -16.57 -21.55
CA CYS A 450 -24.36 -17.63 -21.34
C CYS A 450 -23.87 -17.65 -19.88
N THR A 451 -23.26 -18.78 -19.47
CA THR A 451 -22.67 -18.95 -18.14
C THR A 451 -21.16 -19.18 -18.27
N CYS A 452 -20.38 -18.42 -17.51
CA CYS A 452 -18.93 -18.56 -17.42
C CYS A 452 -18.46 -18.39 -15.99
N LYS A 453 -17.64 -19.33 -15.47
CA LYS A 453 -17.05 -19.24 -14.12
C LYS A 453 -18.05 -18.83 -13.02
N ARG A 454 -19.22 -19.46 -13.02
CA ARG A 454 -20.34 -19.21 -12.08
C ARG A 454 -21.00 -17.82 -12.19
N MET A 455 -20.77 -17.11 -13.28
CA MET A 455 -21.38 -15.83 -13.61
C MET A 455 -22.27 -15.96 -14.83
N ARG A 456 -23.36 -15.21 -14.88
CA ARG A 456 -24.24 -15.04 -16.04
C ARG A 456 -23.79 -13.84 -16.86
N ILE A 457 -23.84 -13.96 -18.20
CA ILE A 457 -23.48 -12.88 -19.11
C ILE A 457 -24.54 -12.80 -20.20
N ARG A 458 -25.12 -11.61 -20.40
CA ARG A 458 -26.00 -11.40 -21.55
C ARG A 458 -25.18 -11.41 -22.84
N THR A 459 -25.63 -12.14 -23.87
CA THR A 459 -24.93 -12.25 -25.16
C THR A 459 -24.69 -10.87 -25.81
N SER A 460 -25.63 -9.92 -25.64
CA SER A 460 -25.44 -8.54 -26.11
C SER A 460 -24.29 -7.83 -25.39
N MET A 461 -24.15 -8.02 -24.08
CA MET A 461 -23.04 -7.44 -23.28
C MET A 461 -21.71 -8.12 -23.61
N LEU A 462 -21.73 -9.42 -23.90
CA LEU A 462 -20.55 -10.15 -24.35
C LEU A 462 -20.01 -9.60 -25.68
N ARG A 463 -20.90 -9.33 -26.66
CA ARG A 463 -20.53 -8.71 -27.94
C ARG A 463 -19.99 -7.28 -27.75
N ARG A 464 -20.59 -6.50 -26.84
CA ARG A 464 -20.10 -5.16 -26.49
C ARG A 464 -18.71 -5.25 -25.84
N GLY A 465 -18.53 -6.13 -24.86
CA GLY A 465 -17.26 -6.35 -24.17
C GLY A 465 -16.14 -6.75 -25.13
N LEU A 466 -16.39 -7.66 -26.05
CA LEU A 466 -15.42 -8.07 -27.07
C LEU A 466 -14.90 -6.88 -27.89
N ARG A 467 -15.82 -5.95 -28.28
CA ARG A 467 -15.41 -4.73 -29.02
C ARG A 467 -14.55 -3.81 -28.17
N LEU A 468 -14.92 -3.62 -26.89
CA LEU A 468 -14.18 -2.77 -25.95
C LEU A 468 -12.79 -3.33 -25.65
N TYR A 469 -12.69 -4.63 -25.42
CA TYR A 469 -11.41 -5.30 -25.19
C TYR A 469 -10.46 -5.19 -26.38
N ARG A 470 -10.97 -5.35 -27.62
CA ARG A 470 -10.16 -5.15 -28.83
C ARG A 470 -9.64 -3.71 -28.93
N LEU A 471 -10.49 -2.70 -28.68
CA LEU A 471 -10.06 -1.30 -28.65
C LEU A 471 -8.98 -1.05 -27.58
N ALA A 472 -9.18 -1.55 -26.36
CA ALA A 472 -8.21 -1.37 -25.29
C ALA A 472 -6.87 -2.08 -25.57
N TYR A 473 -6.93 -3.26 -26.18
CA TYR A 473 -5.74 -4.00 -26.58
C TYR A 473 -4.97 -3.26 -27.68
N ASP A 474 -5.65 -2.82 -28.75
CA ASP A 474 -5.04 -2.06 -29.85
C ASP A 474 -4.46 -0.73 -29.35
N LYS A 475 -5.18 0.01 -28.47
CA LYS A 475 -4.70 1.24 -27.81
C LYS A 475 -3.36 0.99 -27.14
N TYR A 476 -3.27 -0.05 -26.31
CA TYR A 476 -2.05 -0.34 -25.57
C TYR A 476 -0.91 -0.80 -26.46
N LEU A 477 -1.16 -1.75 -27.36
CA LEU A 477 -0.17 -2.28 -28.31
C LEU A 477 0.42 -1.15 -29.17
N GLY A 478 -0.45 -0.31 -29.75
CA GLY A 478 0.00 0.81 -30.59
C GLY A 478 0.80 1.85 -29.82
N ALA A 479 0.40 2.16 -28.57
CA ALA A 479 1.12 3.09 -27.72
C ALA A 479 2.54 2.58 -27.37
N MET A 480 2.69 1.30 -27.07
CA MET A 480 4.00 0.71 -26.77
C MET A 480 4.92 0.67 -27.97
N LEU A 481 4.38 0.36 -29.17
CA LEU A 481 5.15 0.40 -30.40
C LEU A 481 5.58 1.82 -30.79
N ALA A 482 4.78 2.83 -30.44
CA ALA A 482 5.09 4.24 -30.69
C ALA A 482 6.08 4.85 -29.68
N ALA A 483 6.25 4.24 -28.52
CA ALA A 483 7.06 4.82 -27.42
C ALA A 483 8.57 4.89 -27.70
N GLY A 484 9.07 4.19 -28.71
CA GLY A 484 10.47 4.25 -29.15
C GLY A 484 11.50 3.62 -28.18
N SER A 485 11.03 2.93 -27.13
CA SER A 485 11.94 2.21 -26.23
C SER A 485 12.60 1.02 -26.93
N GLN A 486 13.88 0.78 -26.65
CA GLN A 486 14.60 -0.38 -27.18
C GLN A 486 13.97 -1.66 -26.60
N PRO A 487 13.48 -2.58 -27.45
CA PRO A 487 12.83 -3.80 -26.98
C PRO A 487 13.80 -4.75 -26.28
N ASP A 488 13.38 -5.27 -25.13
CA ASP A 488 14.08 -6.34 -24.43
C ASP A 488 13.28 -7.64 -24.57
N ALA A 489 13.90 -8.67 -25.15
CA ALA A 489 13.28 -9.97 -25.41
C ALA A 489 12.75 -10.67 -24.14
N ALA A 490 13.33 -10.38 -22.97
CA ALA A 490 12.84 -10.91 -21.69
C ALA A 490 11.40 -10.45 -21.38
N GLY A 491 10.93 -9.37 -22.01
CA GLY A 491 9.55 -8.88 -21.89
C GLY A 491 8.50 -9.71 -22.63
N ALA A 492 8.88 -10.54 -23.58
CA ALA A 492 7.98 -11.21 -24.53
C ALA A 492 6.97 -12.21 -23.89
N GLY A 493 7.29 -12.76 -22.71
CA GLY A 493 6.50 -13.79 -22.03
C GLY A 493 5.34 -13.22 -21.19
N HIS A 494 4.89 -14.05 -20.23
CA HIS A 494 3.89 -13.65 -19.24
C HIS A 494 4.45 -12.65 -18.21
N TRP A 495 3.55 -11.88 -17.66
CA TRP A 495 3.88 -10.84 -16.66
C TRP A 495 3.21 -11.11 -15.31
N THR A 496 3.79 -10.54 -14.26
CA THR A 496 3.23 -10.57 -12.90
C THR A 496 3.10 -9.17 -12.31
N ASP A 497 2.10 -8.98 -11.43
CA ASP A 497 1.99 -7.83 -10.52
C ASP A 497 2.48 -8.28 -9.15
N ALA A 498 3.70 -7.92 -8.83
CA ALA A 498 4.35 -8.28 -7.58
C ALA A 498 4.17 -7.15 -6.54
N GLY A 499 3.02 -7.09 -5.91
CA GLY A 499 2.75 -6.09 -4.86
C GLY A 499 2.82 -4.64 -5.37
N GLY A 500 2.30 -4.39 -6.56
CA GLY A 500 2.27 -3.04 -7.18
C GLY A 500 3.35 -2.78 -8.22
N MET A 501 4.33 -3.66 -8.36
CA MET A 501 5.38 -3.62 -9.38
C MET A 501 5.07 -4.62 -10.50
N TYR A 502 5.14 -4.18 -11.74
CA TYR A 502 5.01 -5.07 -12.90
C TYR A 502 6.36 -5.51 -13.45
N LEU A 503 6.52 -6.79 -13.70
CA LEU A 503 7.69 -7.33 -14.38
C LEU A 503 7.37 -8.63 -15.13
N PRO A 504 8.19 -9.02 -16.14
CA PRO A 504 8.03 -10.29 -16.81
C PRO A 504 8.20 -11.47 -15.83
N ALA A 505 7.35 -12.47 -15.92
CA ALA A 505 7.42 -13.67 -15.07
C ALA A 505 8.76 -14.41 -15.23
N ALA A 506 9.36 -14.39 -16.42
CA ALA A 506 10.70 -14.93 -16.66
C ALA A 506 11.79 -14.20 -15.86
N VAL A 507 11.70 -12.86 -15.75
CA VAL A 507 12.61 -12.05 -14.93
C VAL A 507 12.41 -12.34 -13.45
N MET A 508 11.16 -12.42 -12.99
CA MET A 508 10.85 -12.81 -11.62
C MET A 508 11.43 -14.20 -11.30
N ASN A 509 11.19 -15.19 -12.16
CA ASN A 509 11.74 -16.53 -11.97
C ASN A 509 13.27 -16.53 -11.94
N GLY A 510 13.93 -15.75 -12.81
CA GLY A 510 15.38 -15.57 -12.78
C GLY A 510 15.89 -14.97 -11.45
N ILE A 511 15.18 -14.03 -10.87
CA ILE A 511 15.48 -13.48 -9.53
C ILE A 511 15.35 -14.58 -8.47
N LEU A 512 14.25 -15.34 -8.50
CA LEU A 512 14.01 -16.43 -7.55
C LEU A 512 15.07 -17.55 -7.69
N ASP A 513 15.50 -17.89 -8.90
CA ASP A 513 16.57 -18.87 -9.15
C ASP A 513 17.93 -18.38 -8.62
N ARG A 514 18.19 -17.07 -8.66
CA ARG A 514 19.38 -16.47 -8.04
C ARG A 514 19.33 -16.52 -6.51
N ILE A 515 18.14 -16.48 -5.88
CA ILE A 515 17.97 -16.78 -4.46
C ILE A 515 18.31 -18.24 -4.20
N ASP A 516 17.77 -19.17 -5.00
CA ASP A 516 17.98 -20.60 -4.86
C ASP A 516 19.46 -21.00 -5.02
N SER A 517 20.20 -20.34 -5.90
CA SER A 517 21.64 -20.54 -6.09
C SER A 517 22.51 -19.85 -5.03
N GLY A 518 21.92 -19.00 -4.16
CA GLY A 518 22.65 -18.20 -3.16
C GLY A 518 23.38 -16.97 -3.74
N GLN A 519 23.14 -16.60 -4.99
CA GLN A 519 23.67 -15.35 -5.57
C GLN A 519 23.00 -14.11 -4.98
N LEU A 520 21.73 -14.20 -4.60
CA LEU A 520 21.01 -13.18 -3.84
C LEU A 520 20.85 -13.70 -2.40
N ALA A 521 21.85 -13.43 -1.57
CA ALA A 521 21.93 -13.99 -0.22
C ALA A 521 21.31 -13.08 0.87
N THR A 522 20.99 -11.83 0.55
CA THR A 522 20.45 -10.84 1.49
C THR A 522 19.14 -10.26 0.97
N ALA A 523 18.30 -9.75 1.86
CA ALA A 523 17.07 -9.06 1.46
C ALA A 523 17.38 -7.76 0.71
N GLU A 524 18.50 -7.10 1.02
CA GLU A 524 18.98 -5.93 0.27
C GLU A 524 19.33 -6.28 -1.18
N SER A 525 20.14 -7.33 -1.41
CA SER A 525 20.46 -7.75 -2.77
C SER A 525 19.24 -8.16 -3.60
N LEU A 526 18.18 -8.66 -2.94
CA LEU A 526 16.90 -8.89 -3.60
C LEU A 526 16.20 -7.57 -3.96
N ARG A 527 16.15 -6.59 -3.05
CA ARG A 527 15.57 -5.26 -3.35
C ARG A 527 16.31 -4.60 -4.52
N GLU A 528 17.63 -4.65 -4.55
CA GLU A 528 18.45 -4.14 -5.67
C GLU A 528 18.12 -4.85 -6.98
N ALA A 529 17.97 -6.18 -6.97
CA ALA A 529 17.64 -6.95 -8.18
C ALA A 529 16.22 -6.59 -8.70
N LEU A 530 15.27 -6.37 -7.79
CA LEU A 530 13.92 -5.92 -8.15
C LEU A 530 13.95 -4.47 -8.67
N ALA A 531 14.70 -3.58 -8.05
CA ALA A 531 14.87 -2.19 -8.51
C ALA A 531 15.48 -2.12 -9.91
N ALA A 532 16.54 -2.89 -10.17
CA ALA A 532 17.14 -3.01 -11.51
C ALA A 532 16.15 -3.55 -12.56
N ALA A 533 15.27 -4.50 -12.17
CA ALA A 533 14.21 -4.96 -13.06
C ALA A 533 13.15 -3.89 -13.30
N HIS A 534 12.80 -3.11 -12.28
CA HIS A 534 11.84 -2.00 -12.38
C HIS A 534 12.33 -0.90 -13.33
N GLU A 535 13.60 -0.51 -13.25
CA GLU A 535 14.21 0.47 -14.17
C GLU A 535 14.14 0.04 -15.64
N ARG A 536 14.13 -1.27 -15.92
CA ARG A 536 14.03 -1.83 -17.27
C ARG A 536 12.58 -2.01 -17.75
N TYR A 537 11.58 -1.62 -16.96
CA TYR A 537 10.16 -1.82 -17.28
C TYR A 537 9.80 -1.40 -18.71
N SER A 538 10.20 -0.21 -19.16
CA SER A 538 9.87 0.29 -20.50
C SER A 538 10.47 -0.56 -21.63
N ALA A 539 11.68 -1.08 -21.44
CA ALA A 539 12.32 -1.97 -22.41
C ALA A 539 11.62 -3.33 -22.48
N TYR A 540 11.23 -3.89 -21.32
CA TYR A 540 10.44 -5.13 -21.26
C TYR A 540 9.05 -4.94 -21.90
N ALA A 541 8.36 -3.83 -21.63
CA ALA A 541 7.05 -3.54 -22.20
C ALA A 541 7.12 -3.41 -23.74
N ALA A 542 8.16 -2.77 -24.27
CA ALA A 542 8.43 -2.71 -25.70
C ALA A 542 8.70 -4.10 -26.28
N GLY A 543 9.48 -4.94 -25.60
CA GLY A 543 9.74 -6.33 -25.99
C GLY A 543 8.45 -7.16 -26.06
N TRP A 544 7.55 -6.98 -25.08
CA TRP A 544 6.23 -7.59 -25.09
C TRP A 544 5.42 -7.17 -26.32
N ALA A 545 5.35 -5.88 -26.61
CA ALA A 545 4.58 -5.34 -27.74
C ALA A 545 5.08 -5.88 -29.08
N CYS A 546 6.41 -5.89 -29.29
CA CYS A 546 7.02 -6.46 -30.50
C CYS A 546 6.69 -7.94 -30.65
N ALA A 547 6.82 -8.73 -29.58
CA ALA A 547 6.51 -10.16 -29.61
C ALA A 547 5.03 -10.44 -29.88
N ARG A 548 4.10 -9.64 -29.31
CA ARG A 548 2.66 -9.80 -29.56
C ARG A 548 2.28 -9.43 -30.98
N LEU A 549 2.88 -8.39 -31.55
CA LEU A 549 2.65 -8.03 -32.96
C LEU A 549 3.17 -9.15 -33.88
N ALA A 550 4.40 -9.62 -33.68
CA ALA A 550 4.96 -10.73 -34.46
C ALA A 550 4.11 -11.99 -34.38
N ALA A 551 3.64 -12.37 -33.18
CA ALA A 551 2.76 -13.51 -32.99
C ALA A 551 1.41 -13.36 -33.73
N SER A 552 0.87 -12.16 -33.81
CA SER A 552 -0.38 -11.89 -34.54
C SER A 552 -0.23 -11.95 -36.07
N LEU A 553 0.96 -11.67 -36.57
CA LEU A 553 1.28 -11.71 -38.01
C LEU A 553 1.81 -13.06 -38.44
N GLY A 554 2.40 -13.85 -37.55
CA GLY A 554 3.08 -15.10 -37.83
C GLY A 554 4.51 -14.94 -38.38
N HIS A 555 5.03 -13.70 -38.39
CA HIS A 555 6.39 -13.35 -38.82
C HIS A 555 6.86 -12.06 -38.11
N ASP A 556 8.15 -11.73 -38.25
CA ASP A 556 8.69 -10.47 -37.74
C ASP A 556 8.08 -9.27 -38.47
N PRO A 557 7.54 -8.28 -37.74
CA PRO A 557 6.81 -7.17 -38.34
C PRO A 557 7.74 -6.27 -39.17
N SER A 558 7.31 -5.90 -40.37
CA SER A 558 7.89 -4.81 -41.15
C SER A 558 7.59 -3.43 -40.51
N ASP A 559 8.29 -2.38 -40.98
CA ASP A 559 8.04 -1.01 -40.52
C ASP A 559 6.62 -0.53 -40.86
N ASP A 560 6.08 -0.92 -42.03
CA ASP A 560 4.72 -0.60 -42.43
C ASP A 560 3.67 -1.27 -41.54
N GLU A 561 3.88 -2.53 -41.15
CA GLU A 561 3.00 -3.26 -40.24
C GLU A 561 3.06 -2.70 -38.82
N ARG A 562 4.24 -2.28 -38.36
CA ARG A 562 4.39 -1.54 -37.09
C ARG A 562 3.63 -0.20 -37.14
N ALA A 563 3.83 0.56 -38.21
CA ALA A 563 3.13 1.83 -38.40
C ALA A 563 1.60 1.65 -38.48
N ASP A 564 1.13 0.54 -39.09
CA ASP A 564 -0.29 0.21 -39.11
C ASP A 564 -0.83 -0.12 -37.71
N ALA A 565 -0.12 -0.89 -36.92
CA ALA A 565 -0.48 -1.18 -35.54
C ALA A 565 -0.55 0.10 -34.68
N VAL A 566 0.38 1.04 -34.87
CA VAL A 566 0.36 2.36 -34.21
C VAL A 566 -0.87 3.15 -34.63
N ARG A 567 -1.21 3.21 -35.94
CA ARG A 567 -2.42 3.90 -36.44
C ARG A 567 -3.71 3.32 -35.85
N ARG A 568 -3.82 1.97 -35.80
CA ARG A 568 -4.99 1.31 -35.17
C ARG A 568 -5.08 1.65 -33.69
N GLY A 569 -3.95 1.65 -32.97
CA GLY A 569 -3.88 2.02 -31.56
C GLY A 569 -4.32 3.45 -31.30
N THR A 570 -3.88 4.41 -32.13
CA THR A 570 -4.30 5.82 -32.03
C THR A 570 -5.81 5.97 -32.26
N ALA A 571 -6.35 5.36 -33.30
CA ALA A 571 -7.80 5.40 -33.58
C ALA A 571 -8.62 4.73 -32.44
N ALA A 572 -8.11 3.66 -31.86
CA ALA A 572 -8.74 3.01 -30.72
C ALA A 572 -8.72 3.90 -29.45
N ALA A 573 -7.61 4.60 -29.20
CA ALA A 573 -7.49 5.54 -28.10
C ALA A 573 -8.48 6.71 -28.23
N GLU A 574 -8.59 7.30 -29.40
CA GLU A 574 -9.54 8.38 -29.71
C GLU A 574 -10.99 7.92 -29.48
N LYS A 575 -11.32 6.72 -29.92
CA LYS A 575 -12.66 6.16 -29.75
C LYS A 575 -13.01 5.89 -28.30
N LEU A 576 -12.09 5.33 -27.52
CA LEU A 576 -12.29 5.14 -26.07
C LEU A 576 -12.40 6.47 -25.35
N ALA A 577 -11.56 7.46 -25.69
CA ALA A 577 -11.61 8.79 -25.11
C ALA A 577 -12.96 9.48 -25.39
N ALA A 578 -13.49 9.35 -26.62
CA ALA A 578 -14.81 9.89 -26.97
C ALA A 578 -15.93 9.23 -26.15
N MET A 579 -15.87 7.91 -25.91
CA MET A 579 -16.85 7.20 -25.07
C MET A 579 -16.76 7.64 -23.59
N THR A 580 -15.55 7.82 -23.07
CA THR A 580 -15.34 8.32 -21.70
C THR A 580 -15.84 9.77 -21.56
N ALA A 581 -15.60 10.61 -22.56
CA ALA A 581 -16.12 11.98 -22.56
C ALA A 581 -17.66 12.03 -22.64
N GLU A 582 -18.29 11.09 -23.34
CA GLU A 582 -19.75 10.96 -23.35
C GLU A 582 -20.29 10.53 -21.97
N ASP A 583 -19.65 9.56 -21.34
CA ASP A 583 -19.98 9.14 -19.98
C ASP A 583 -19.87 10.30 -18.98
N MET A 584 -18.80 11.11 -19.08
CA MET A 584 -18.66 12.33 -18.28
C MET A 584 -19.77 13.34 -18.51
N ARG A 585 -20.21 13.51 -19.76
CA ARG A 585 -21.30 14.45 -20.07
C ARG A 585 -22.62 14.05 -19.44
N SER A 586 -22.84 12.75 -19.22
CA SER A 586 -24.04 12.28 -18.52
C SER A 586 -24.16 12.82 -17.09
N GLU A 587 -23.03 13.07 -16.42
CA GLU A 587 -23.00 13.71 -15.08
C GLU A 587 -23.32 15.22 -15.12
N GLN A 588 -23.35 15.83 -16.31
CA GLN A 588 -23.64 17.25 -16.53
C GLN A 588 -25.07 17.46 -17.07
N ASP A 589 -25.82 16.38 -17.27
CA ASP A 589 -27.19 16.41 -17.75
C ASP A 589 -28.12 17.14 -16.76
N ALA A 590 -29.14 17.80 -17.30
CA ALA A 590 -30.12 18.56 -16.51
C ALA A 590 -30.80 17.71 -15.43
N SER A 591 -30.98 16.40 -15.64
CA SER A 591 -31.53 15.46 -14.66
C SER A 591 -30.67 15.35 -13.38
N MET A 592 -29.36 15.69 -13.46
CA MET A 592 -28.44 15.71 -12.31
C MET A 592 -28.53 16.99 -11.48
N SER A 593 -29.37 17.94 -11.87
CA SER A 593 -29.57 19.21 -11.15
C SER A 593 -30.47 19.11 -9.92
N VAL A 594 -30.84 17.92 -9.50
CA VAL A 594 -31.67 17.69 -8.31
C VAL A 594 -30.98 18.27 -7.07
N GLY A 595 -31.69 19.14 -6.34
CA GLY A 595 -31.18 19.81 -5.14
C GLY A 595 -30.44 21.13 -5.39
N TYR A 596 -30.32 21.54 -6.65
CA TYR A 596 -29.80 22.87 -7.00
C TYR A 596 -30.96 23.84 -7.26
N GLY A 597 -30.78 25.13 -6.92
CA GLY A 597 -31.80 26.15 -7.07
C GLY A 597 -33.13 25.76 -6.39
N LEU A 598 -33.06 25.23 -5.16
CA LEU A 598 -34.19 24.57 -4.48
C LEU A 598 -35.43 25.46 -4.32
N ASP A 599 -35.19 26.77 -4.12
CA ASP A 599 -36.24 27.76 -3.89
C ASP A 599 -36.77 28.44 -5.17
N THR A 600 -36.38 27.90 -6.35
CA THR A 600 -36.84 28.45 -7.63
C THR A 600 -37.61 27.39 -8.44
N GLU A 601 -38.68 27.82 -9.08
CA GLU A 601 -39.42 27.06 -10.12
C GLU A 601 -38.81 27.25 -11.52
N ASP A 602 -37.90 28.23 -11.69
CA ASP A 602 -37.25 28.51 -12.96
C ASP A 602 -36.12 27.52 -13.25
N GLU A 603 -36.29 26.72 -14.26
CA GLU A 603 -35.33 25.71 -14.69
C GLU A 603 -33.99 26.33 -15.12
N GLN A 604 -33.98 27.50 -15.70
CA GLN A 604 -32.74 28.17 -16.13
C GLN A 604 -31.90 28.60 -14.93
N THR A 605 -32.54 29.14 -13.91
CA THR A 605 -31.90 29.52 -12.65
C THR A 605 -31.36 28.29 -11.92
N ARG A 606 -32.11 27.17 -11.88
CA ARG A 606 -31.66 25.92 -11.30
C ARG A 606 -30.43 25.35 -12.04
N LEU A 607 -30.43 25.35 -13.36
CA LEU A 607 -29.30 24.91 -14.17
C LEU A 607 -28.09 25.84 -14.03
N ALA A 608 -28.30 27.14 -13.88
CA ALA A 608 -27.24 28.10 -13.65
C ALA A 608 -26.55 27.83 -12.29
N ASP A 609 -27.33 27.58 -11.23
CA ASP A 609 -26.81 27.20 -9.92
C ASP A 609 -26.03 25.87 -9.99
N PHE A 610 -26.59 24.85 -10.65
CA PHE A 610 -25.95 23.56 -10.88
C PHE A 610 -24.58 23.71 -11.56
N ARG A 611 -24.52 24.48 -12.65
CA ARG A 611 -23.27 24.73 -13.40
C ARG A 611 -22.26 25.48 -12.54
N ALA A 612 -22.70 26.54 -11.84
CA ALA A 612 -21.82 27.35 -11.01
C ALA A 612 -21.18 26.51 -9.87
N VAL A 613 -21.99 25.75 -9.13
CA VAL A 613 -21.51 24.92 -8.01
C VAL A 613 -20.63 23.77 -8.50
N ARG A 614 -21.02 23.10 -9.58
CA ARG A 614 -20.26 22.00 -10.18
C ARG A 614 -19.07 22.46 -11.03
N ARG A 615 -18.92 23.77 -11.24
CA ARG A 615 -17.86 24.37 -12.10
C ARG A 615 -17.86 23.78 -13.51
N ILE A 616 -19.07 23.57 -14.07
CA ILE A 616 -19.26 23.08 -15.43
C ILE A 616 -19.17 24.30 -16.36
N PRO A 617 -18.30 24.27 -17.38
CA PRO A 617 -18.13 25.42 -18.31
C PRO A 617 -19.37 25.75 -19.12
#